data_537bf89c4c3d50fb2b1a803eb82c720b
#
_entry.id   537bf89c4c3d50fb2b1a803eb82c720b
#
_cell.length_a   1.000
_cell.length_b   1.000
_cell.length_c   1.000
_cell.angle_alpha   90.00
_cell.angle_beta   90.00
_cell.angle_gamma   90.00
#
_symmetry.space_group_name_H-M   'P 1'
#
loop_
_entity.id
_entity.type
_entity.pdbx_description
1 polymer ?
#
loop_
_entity_poly.entity_id
_entity_poly.type
_entity_poly.pdbx_seq_one_letter_code
_entity_poly.pdbx_strand_id
1 'polypeptide(L)'
;HTEAAPDSIKIGLISISDRASQGVYADEGIPALKAWLEKTILNPCTFSERLIADEAQIITKNITELVDQEGCDLVLTTGGTGPSRRDVTPEATLAAGTREMPGFGEQMRQISLRFVPTAILSRQTAVLREIEGHTALIINLPGQPKSIQETLEGLKDAEGKSIVPGIFAAVPYCIDLIGGPYIETQESVVKAFRPKSAIKK
;
A
#
# COMPACT_ATOMS: atom_id res chain seq x y z
N HIS A 1 -10.98 -2.59 35.08
CA HIS A 1 -10.44 -1.98 33.84
C HIS A 1 -10.50 -2.98 32.72
N THR A 2 -11.42 -2.80 31.80
CA THR A 2 -11.37 -3.49 30.52
C THR A 2 -10.30 -2.80 29.67
N GLU A 3 -9.24 -3.50 29.34
CA GLU A 3 -8.30 -3.02 28.33
C GLU A 3 -9.08 -2.79 27.04
N ALA A 4 -8.90 -1.63 26.42
CA ALA A 4 -9.45 -1.38 25.11
C ALA A 4 -8.89 -2.42 24.14
N ALA A 5 -9.73 -3.04 23.33
CA ALA A 5 -9.26 -3.94 22.28
C ALA A 5 -8.27 -3.17 21.36
N PRO A 6 -7.18 -3.81 20.90
CA PRO A 6 -6.27 -3.16 19.95
C PRO A 6 -7.05 -2.65 18.74
N ASP A 7 -6.67 -1.46 18.24
CA ASP A 7 -7.28 -0.89 17.06
C ASP A 7 -7.19 -1.87 15.89
N SER A 8 -8.33 -2.28 15.34
CA SER A 8 -8.35 -3.10 14.14
C SER A 8 -8.20 -2.22 12.91
N ILE A 9 -7.57 -2.75 11.87
CA ILE A 9 -7.38 -2.04 10.60
C ILE A 9 -8.08 -2.79 9.47
N LYS A 10 -8.77 -2.05 8.60
CA LYS A 10 -9.36 -2.58 7.38
C LYS A 10 -8.49 -2.22 6.19
N ILE A 11 -8.05 -3.24 5.46
CA ILE A 11 -7.13 -3.09 4.34
C ILE A 11 -7.77 -3.65 3.07
N GLY A 12 -7.81 -2.82 2.03
CA GLY A 12 -8.22 -3.25 0.69
C GLY A 12 -6.99 -3.64 -0.12
N LEU A 13 -7.07 -4.76 -0.81
CA LEU A 13 -6.00 -5.26 -1.69
C LEU A 13 -6.58 -5.43 -3.09
N ILE A 14 -6.00 -4.74 -4.07
CA ILE A 14 -6.46 -4.79 -5.46
C ILE A 14 -5.32 -5.26 -6.35
N SER A 15 -5.50 -6.41 -6.99
CA SER A 15 -4.61 -6.86 -8.07
C SER A 15 -5.19 -6.42 -9.41
N ILE A 16 -4.40 -5.69 -10.18
CA ILE A 16 -4.81 -5.11 -11.44
C ILE A 16 -4.04 -5.81 -12.55
N SER A 17 -4.72 -6.67 -13.29
CA SER A 17 -4.12 -7.45 -14.38
C SER A 17 -5.21 -7.98 -15.28
N ASP A 18 -5.19 -7.62 -16.56
CA ASP A 18 -6.08 -8.18 -17.57
C ASP A 18 -5.95 -9.71 -17.62
N ARG A 19 -4.71 -10.21 -17.65
CA ARG A 19 -4.44 -11.64 -17.81
C ARG A 19 -4.88 -12.45 -16.59
N ALA A 20 -4.56 -11.99 -15.39
CA ALA A 20 -4.98 -12.68 -14.17
C ALA A 20 -6.50 -12.62 -13.98
N SER A 21 -7.14 -11.48 -14.30
CA SER A 21 -8.59 -11.34 -14.18
C SER A 21 -9.36 -12.22 -15.18
N GLN A 22 -8.73 -12.56 -16.32
CA GLN A 22 -9.29 -13.48 -17.30
C GLN A 22 -8.93 -14.94 -17.05
N GLY A 23 -8.21 -15.22 -15.95
CA GLY A 23 -7.81 -16.58 -15.60
C GLY A 23 -6.64 -17.14 -16.42
N VAL A 24 -5.88 -16.30 -17.13
CA VAL A 24 -4.73 -16.73 -17.95
C VAL A 24 -3.60 -17.27 -17.08
N TYR A 25 -3.40 -16.67 -15.90
CA TYR A 25 -2.48 -17.16 -14.89
C TYR A 25 -3.01 -16.84 -13.48
N ALA A 26 -2.46 -17.52 -12.46
CA ALA A 26 -2.84 -17.26 -11.09
C ALA A 26 -2.26 -15.93 -10.60
N ASP A 27 -3.05 -15.16 -9.85
CA ASP A 27 -2.55 -13.96 -9.18
C ASP A 27 -1.64 -14.36 -8.00
N GLU A 28 -0.41 -13.88 -8.02
CA GLU A 28 0.57 -14.10 -6.95
C GLU A 28 0.77 -12.86 -6.07
N GLY A 29 0.31 -11.70 -6.54
CA GLY A 29 0.49 -10.42 -5.86
C GLY A 29 -0.28 -10.33 -4.56
N ILE A 30 -1.58 -10.60 -4.58
CA ILE A 30 -2.43 -10.51 -3.36
C ILE A 30 -1.98 -11.50 -2.28
N PRO A 31 -1.77 -12.80 -2.57
CA PRO A 31 -1.31 -13.71 -1.53
C PRO A 31 0.01 -13.30 -0.88
N ALA A 32 0.98 -12.85 -1.67
CA ALA A 32 2.27 -12.39 -1.17
C ALA A 32 2.13 -11.13 -0.30
N LEU A 33 1.34 -10.18 -0.75
CA LEU A 33 1.08 -8.93 -0.03
C LEU A 33 0.34 -9.19 1.28
N LYS A 34 -0.70 -10.00 1.24
CA LYS A 34 -1.47 -10.37 2.43
C LYS A 34 -0.61 -11.07 3.47
N ALA A 35 0.21 -12.04 3.05
CA ALA A 35 1.13 -12.76 3.93
C ALA A 35 2.13 -11.79 4.58
N TRP A 36 2.66 -10.83 3.80
CA TRP A 36 3.58 -9.83 4.33
C TRP A 36 2.91 -8.95 5.38
N LEU A 37 1.68 -8.49 5.11
CA LEU A 37 0.92 -7.63 6.04
C LEU A 37 0.57 -8.37 7.33
N GLU A 38 0.14 -9.62 7.23
CA GLU A 38 -0.17 -10.45 8.40
C GLU A 38 1.06 -10.69 9.28
N LYS A 39 2.24 -10.86 8.67
CA LYS A 39 3.50 -11.02 9.38
C LYS A 39 3.95 -9.72 10.05
N THR A 40 3.63 -8.58 9.46
CA THR A 40 4.22 -7.29 9.82
C THR A 40 3.34 -6.47 10.77
N ILE A 41 2.03 -6.43 10.55
CA ILE A 41 1.11 -5.63 11.36
C ILE A 41 0.67 -6.43 12.57
N LEU A 42 0.86 -5.87 13.77
CA LEU A 42 0.47 -6.52 15.03
C LEU A 42 -1.02 -6.36 15.34
N ASN A 43 -1.67 -5.33 14.80
CA ASN A 43 -3.10 -5.10 14.97
C ASN A 43 -3.92 -6.21 14.30
N PRO A 44 -5.14 -6.48 14.80
CA PRO A 44 -6.09 -7.28 14.03
C PRO A 44 -6.37 -6.63 12.67
N CYS A 45 -6.25 -7.40 11.60
CA CYS A 45 -6.46 -6.92 10.22
C CYS A 45 -7.67 -7.63 9.60
N THR A 46 -8.48 -6.86 8.89
CA THR A 46 -9.53 -7.38 8.02
C THR A 46 -9.16 -7.02 6.59
N PHE A 47 -9.21 -7.98 5.67
CA PHE A 47 -8.82 -7.79 4.29
C PHE A 47 -10.03 -7.88 3.36
N SER A 48 -10.10 -6.98 2.38
CA SER A 48 -11.03 -7.04 1.25
C SER A 48 -10.22 -7.13 -0.03
N GLU A 49 -10.37 -8.21 -0.78
CA GLU A 49 -9.54 -8.51 -1.94
C GLU A 49 -10.33 -8.32 -3.24
N ARG A 50 -9.69 -7.76 -4.26
CA ARG A 50 -10.26 -7.56 -5.59
C ARG A 50 -9.23 -7.92 -6.65
N LEU A 51 -9.65 -8.69 -7.66
CA LEU A 51 -8.85 -8.98 -8.85
C LEU A 51 -9.60 -8.40 -10.05
N ILE A 52 -9.01 -7.42 -10.71
CA ILE A 52 -9.70 -6.62 -11.74
C ILE A 52 -8.83 -6.39 -12.99
N ALA A 53 -9.48 -6.00 -14.07
CA ALA A 53 -8.82 -5.68 -15.33
C ALA A 53 -8.15 -4.30 -15.30
N ASP A 54 -7.20 -4.09 -16.22
CA ASP A 54 -6.49 -2.82 -16.42
C ASP A 54 -7.39 -1.78 -17.13
N GLU A 55 -8.46 -1.37 -16.46
CA GLU A 55 -9.39 -0.35 -16.95
C GLU A 55 -9.60 0.74 -15.91
N ALA A 56 -9.35 1.99 -16.31
CA ALA A 56 -9.34 3.12 -15.38
C ALA A 56 -10.63 3.25 -14.56
N GLN A 57 -11.78 3.15 -15.20
CA GLN A 57 -13.08 3.29 -14.51
C GLN A 57 -13.31 2.16 -13.51
N ILE A 58 -12.89 0.94 -13.84
CA ILE A 58 -13.02 -0.21 -12.94
C ILE A 58 -12.10 -0.04 -11.73
N ILE A 59 -10.87 0.41 -11.95
CA ILE A 59 -9.91 0.63 -10.88
C ILE A 59 -10.43 1.72 -9.93
N THR A 60 -10.84 2.87 -10.46
CA THR A 60 -11.35 3.98 -9.66
C THR A 60 -12.58 3.57 -8.85
N LYS A 61 -13.50 2.82 -9.48
CA LYS A 61 -14.72 2.32 -8.81
C LYS A 61 -14.37 1.40 -7.64
N ASN A 62 -13.45 0.46 -7.84
CA ASN A 62 -13.04 -0.48 -6.78
C ASN A 62 -12.36 0.23 -5.61
N ILE A 63 -11.48 1.18 -5.88
CA ILE A 63 -10.86 2.01 -4.83
C ILE A 63 -11.94 2.75 -4.04
N THR A 64 -12.85 3.40 -4.74
CA THR A 64 -13.94 4.17 -4.13
C THR A 64 -14.84 3.29 -3.26
N GLU A 65 -15.24 2.12 -3.74
CA GLU A 65 -16.08 1.18 -2.96
C GLU A 65 -15.36 0.71 -1.69
N LEU A 66 -14.09 0.35 -1.79
CA LEU A 66 -13.33 -0.11 -0.63
C LEU A 66 -13.22 0.96 0.45
N VAL A 67 -13.07 2.22 0.08
CA VAL A 67 -12.99 3.33 1.03
C VAL A 67 -14.37 3.74 1.53
N ASP A 68 -15.29 4.02 0.62
CA ASP A 68 -16.57 4.68 0.95
C ASP A 68 -17.58 3.71 1.55
N GLN A 69 -17.64 2.48 1.05
CA GLN A 69 -18.62 1.48 1.47
C GLN A 69 -18.08 0.50 2.49
N GLU A 70 -16.87 0.01 2.31
CA GLU A 70 -16.27 -0.97 3.22
C GLU A 70 -15.46 -0.35 4.34
N GLY A 71 -15.14 0.95 4.26
CA GLY A 71 -14.44 1.68 5.31
C GLY A 71 -12.97 1.29 5.45
N CYS A 72 -12.31 0.88 4.36
CA CYS A 72 -10.88 0.58 4.41
C CYS A 72 -10.07 1.80 4.81
N ASP A 73 -9.11 1.60 5.70
CA ASP A 73 -8.17 2.63 6.17
C ASP A 73 -6.98 2.75 5.22
N LEU A 74 -6.60 1.64 4.60
CA LEU A 74 -5.48 1.52 3.69
C LEU A 74 -5.92 0.68 2.50
N VAL A 75 -5.63 1.15 1.28
CA VAL A 75 -5.85 0.40 0.05
C VAL A 75 -4.53 0.29 -0.69
N LEU A 76 -4.13 -0.94 -0.99
CA LEU A 76 -2.90 -1.23 -1.72
C LEU A 76 -3.25 -1.87 -3.05
N THR A 77 -2.73 -1.32 -4.13
CA THR A 77 -2.92 -1.87 -5.48
C THR A 77 -1.61 -2.44 -5.99
N THR A 78 -1.68 -3.49 -6.80
CA THR A 78 -0.52 -4.05 -7.50
C THR A 78 -0.82 -4.11 -8.99
N GLY A 79 0.18 -3.76 -9.81
CA GLY A 79 0.07 -3.82 -11.27
C GLY A 79 -0.39 -2.53 -11.93
N GLY A 80 -0.22 -2.47 -13.24
CA GLY A 80 -0.67 -1.36 -14.09
C GLY A 80 0.05 -0.04 -13.90
N THR A 81 1.32 -0.05 -13.46
CA THR A 81 2.07 1.16 -13.11
C THR A 81 3.19 1.53 -14.09
N GLY A 82 3.32 0.83 -15.20
CA GLY A 82 4.34 1.12 -16.22
C GLY A 82 3.87 2.16 -17.26
N PRO A 83 4.64 2.32 -18.35
CA PRO A 83 4.34 3.30 -19.41
C PRO A 83 3.49 2.76 -20.55
N SER A 84 3.10 1.49 -20.52
CA SER A 84 2.28 0.89 -21.57
C SER A 84 0.88 1.50 -21.60
N ARG A 85 0.23 1.43 -22.77
CA ARG A 85 -1.11 2.03 -22.96
C ARG A 85 -2.14 1.47 -21.97
N ARG A 86 -2.04 0.18 -21.62
CA ARG A 86 -2.96 -0.47 -20.66
C ARG A 86 -2.61 -0.20 -19.21
N ASP A 87 -1.46 0.42 -18.92
CA ASP A 87 -1.05 0.77 -17.57
C ASP A 87 -1.72 2.09 -17.16
N VAL A 88 -2.86 2.01 -16.49
CA VAL A 88 -3.68 3.18 -16.14
C VAL A 88 -3.94 3.31 -14.63
N THR A 89 -3.26 2.50 -13.83
CA THR A 89 -3.44 2.51 -12.39
C THR A 89 -3.15 3.87 -11.75
N PRO A 90 -2.05 4.58 -12.07
CA PRO A 90 -1.79 5.88 -11.46
C PRO A 90 -2.89 6.91 -11.76
N GLU A 91 -3.36 7.00 -13.00
CA GLU A 91 -4.42 7.91 -13.42
C GLU A 91 -5.73 7.61 -12.69
N ALA A 92 -6.09 6.32 -12.60
CA ALA A 92 -7.30 5.90 -11.89
C ALA A 92 -7.22 6.17 -10.38
N THR A 93 -6.03 6.02 -9.81
CA THR A 93 -5.79 6.31 -8.39
C THR A 93 -5.89 7.81 -8.11
N LEU A 94 -5.32 8.64 -8.97
CA LEU A 94 -5.46 10.10 -8.86
C LEU A 94 -6.92 10.53 -8.96
N ALA A 95 -7.70 9.89 -9.84
CA ALA A 95 -9.14 10.18 -9.98
C ALA A 95 -9.95 9.85 -8.71
N ALA A 96 -9.54 8.82 -7.97
CA ALA A 96 -10.16 8.45 -6.69
C ALA A 96 -9.67 9.31 -5.52
N GLY A 97 -8.52 9.94 -5.67
CA GLY A 97 -7.86 10.70 -4.61
C GLY A 97 -8.36 12.13 -4.47
N THR A 98 -8.28 12.66 -3.26
CA THR A 98 -8.53 14.08 -2.97
C THR A 98 -7.24 14.86 -2.79
N ARG A 99 -6.16 14.17 -2.40
CA ARG A 99 -4.82 14.74 -2.26
C ARG A 99 -3.78 13.73 -2.73
N GLU A 100 -2.79 14.19 -3.48
CA GLU A 100 -1.66 13.35 -3.88
C GLU A 100 -0.61 13.28 -2.77
N MET A 101 -0.02 12.09 -2.61
CA MET A 101 1.09 11.83 -1.69
C MET A 101 2.30 11.35 -2.50
N PRO A 102 2.98 12.26 -3.25
CA PRO A 102 3.99 11.85 -4.22
C PRO A 102 5.25 11.23 -3.61
N GLY A 103 5.53 11.50 -2.34
CA GLY A 103 6.70 10.96 -1.66
C GLY A 103 6.75 9.43 -1.63
N PHE A 104 5.60 8.76 -1.63
CA PHE A 104 5.56 7.30 -1.67
C PHE A 104 6.13 6.76 -3.00
N GLY A 105 5.72 7.34 -4.12
CA GLY A 105 6.24 6.96 -5.43
C GLY A 105 7.72 7.27 -5.58
N GLU A 106 8.16 8.43 -5.09
CA GLU A 106 9.56 8.83 -5.09
C GLU A 106 10.42 7.81 -4.33
N GLN A 107 10.00 7.41 -3.13
CA GLN A 107 10.75 6.46 -2.32
C GLN A 107 10.76 5.06 -2.94
N MET A 108 9.64 4.60 -3.49
CA MET A 108 9.59 3.30 -4.17
C MET A 108 10.54 3.25 -5.36
N ARG A 109 10.62 4.33 -6.15
CA ARG A 109 11.55 4.42 -7.29
C ARG A 109 13.00 4.44 -6.83
N GLN A 110 13.33 5.14 -5.75
CA GLN A 110 14.69 5.14 -5.19
C GLN A 110 15.14 3.73 -4.77
N ILE A 111 14.24 2.98 -4.12
CA ILE A 111 14.52 1.60 -3.73
C ILE A 111 14.77 0.74 -4.97
N SER A 112 13.85 0.79 -5.94
CA SER A 112 13.92 -0.05 -7.14
C SER A 112 15.12 0.29 -8.03
N LEU A 113 15.56 1.54 -8.07
CA LEU A 113 16.75 1.97 -8.83
C LEU A 113 18.04 1.32 -8.33
N ARG A 114 18.05 0.79 -7.11
CA ARG A 114 19.19 0.01 -6.60
C ARG A 114 19.37 -1.32 -7.33
N PHE A 115 18.31 -1.81 -7.98
CA PHE A 115 18.28 -3.12 -8.63
C PHE A 115 18.25 -3.02 -10.15
N VAL A 116 17.44 -2.12 -10.69
CA VAL A 116 17.22 -2.03 -12.15
C VAL A 116 17.10 -0.56 -12.59
N PRO A 117 17.77 -0.16 -13.69
CA PRO A 117 17.69 1.22 -14.18
C PRO A 117 16.32 1.57 -14.75
N THR A 118 15.53 0.58 -15.15
CA THR A 118 14.18 0.79 -15.69
C THR A 118 13.15 1.16 -14.62
N ALA A 119 13.54 1.21 -13.36
CA ALA A 119 12.68 1.71 -12.29
C ALA A 119 12.21 3.16 -12.54
N ILE A 120 12.95 3.95 -13.31
CA ILE A 120 12.52 5.31 -13.71
C ILE A 120 11.25 5.31 -14.57
N LEU A 121 10.90 4.17 -15.17
CA LEU A 121 9.68 4.02 -15.97
C LEU A 121 8.44 3.71 -15.11
N SER A 122 8.63 3.40 -13.86
CA SER A 122 7.53 3.13 -12.92
C SER A 122 6.84 4.43 -12.53
N ARG A 123 5.50 4.43 -12.60
CA ARG A 123 4.69 5.64 -12.40
C ARG A 123 3.80 5.55 -11.17
N GLN A 124 4.03 4.60 -10.28
CA GLN A 124 3.23 4.43 -9.08
C GLN A 124 3.20 5.68 -8.22
N THR A 125 2.06 5.93 -7.64
CA THR A 125 1.84 7.06 -6.73
C THR A 125 1.00 6.63 -5.54
N ALA A 126 0.69 7.56 -4.66
CA ALA A 126 -0.23 7.38 -3.56
C ALA A 126 -1.11 8.61 -3.42
N VAL A 127 -2.29 8.42 -2.88
CA VAL A 127 -3.26 9.50 -2.63
C VAL A 127 -3.93 9.30 -1.28
N LEU A 128 -4.47 10.38 -0.74
CA LEU A 128 -5.49 10.32 0.30
C LEU A 128 -6.84 10.43 -0.37
N ARG A 129 -7.83 9.72 0.14
CA ARG A 129 -9.23 9.93 -0.22
C ARG A 129 -9.99 10.34 1.02
N GLU A 130 -10.42 11.60 1.04
CA GLU A 130 -11.19 12.17 2.14
C GLU A 130 -12.68 12.13 1.80
N ILE A 131 -13.44 11.50 2.66
CA ILE A 131 -14.91 11.53 2.62
C ILE A 131 -15.40 12.03 3.98
N GLU A 132 -16.69 12.29 4.12
CA GLU A 132 -17.24 12.71 5.39
C GLU A 132 -17.02 11.63 6.45
N GLY A 133 -16.30 11.99 7.52
CA GLY A 133 -16.05 11.11 8.67
C GLY A 133 -14.97 10.06 8.48
N HIS A 134 -14.29 10.00 7.32
CA HIS A 134 -13.27 8.99 7.07
C HIS A 134 -12.26 9.43 6.01
N THR A 135 -10.99 9.15 6.25
CA THR A 135 -9.93 9.37 5.27
C THR A 135 -9.09 8.11 5.16
N ALA A 136 -8.81 7.69 3.94
CA ALA A 136 -7.99 6.51 3.66
C ALA A 136 -6.74 6.88 2.88
N LEU A 137 -5.68 6.06 3.06
CA LEU A 137 -4.46 6.12 2.26
C LEU A 137 -4.52 5.03 1.19
N ILE A 138 -4.28 5.40 -0.07
CA ILE A 138 -4.24 4.49 -1.20
C ILE A 138 -2.84 4.53 -1.80
N ILE A 139 -2.18 3.38 -1.96
CA ILE A 139 -0.82 3.28 -2.49
C ILE A 139 -0.78 2.29 -3.64
N ASN A 140 -0.19 2.70 -4.77
CA ASN A 140 0.14 1.79 -5.86
C ASN A 140 1.46 1.08 -5.55
N LEU A 141 1.48 -0.25 -5.66
CA LEU A 141 2.68 -1.05 -5.49
C LEU A 141 3.10 -1.68 -6.82
N PRO A 142 4.39 -2.06 -6.97
CA PRO A 142 4.83 -2.80 -8.16
C PRO A 142 4.07 -4.13 -8.32
N GLY A 143 4.06 -4.67 -9.54
CA GLY A 143 3.35 -5.92 -9.83
C GLY A 143 4.06 -7.19 -9.40
N GLN A 144 5.39 -7.19 -9.28
CA GLN A 144 6.17 -8.39 -8.97
C GLN A 144 6.27 -8.61 -7.46
N PRO A 145 5.99 -9.84 -6.94
CA PRO A 145 6.02 -10.11 -5.50
C PRO A 145 7.30 -9.68 -4.79
N LYS A 146 8.46 -9.96 -5.40
CA LYS A 146 9.75 -9.56 -4.84
C LYS A 146 9.90 -8.05 -4.72
N SER A 147 9.46 -7.30 -5.73
CA SER A 147 9.50 -5.83 -5.73
C SER A 147 8.53 -5.25 -4.68
N ILE A 148 7.40 -5.91 -4.46
CA ILE A 148 6.44 -5.54 -3.41
C ILE A 148 7.13 -5.58 -2.04
N GLN A 149 7.78 -6.70 -1.71
CA GLN A 149 8.49 -6.84 -0.43
C GLN A 149 9.59 -5.80 -0.29
N GLU A 150 10.42 -5.61 -1.31
CA GLU A 150 11.53 -4.65 -1.29
C GLU A 150 11.05 -3.22 -1.05
N THR A 151 9.96 -2.82 -1.68
CA THR A 151 9.43 -1.46 -1.52
C THR A 151 8.79 -1.24 -0.15
N LEU A 152 8.16 -2.27 0.40
CA LEU A 152 7.52 -2.17 1.73
C LEU A 152 8.56 -2.16 2.86
N GLU A 153 9.54 -3.05 2.82
CA GLU A 153 10.55 -3.20 3.86
C GLU A 153 11.75 -2.27 3.70
N GLY A 154 12.10 -1.90 2.46
CA GLY A 154 13.33 -1.18 2.15
C GLY A 154 14.54 -2.09 2.12
N LEU A 155 15.72 -1.49 2.18
CA LEU A 155 17.00 -2.18 2.10
C LEU A 155 17.67 -2.22 3.46
N LYS A 156 18.17 -3.39 3.82
CA LYS A 156 18.90 -3.63 5.07
C LYS A 156 20.27 -4.18 4.76
N ASP A 157 21.24 -3.87 5.64
CA ASP A 157 22.57 -4.48 5.56
C ASP A 157 22.55 -5.91 6.12
N ALA A 158 23.73 -6.58 6.10
CA ALA A 158 23.87 -7.96 6.58
C ALA A 158 23.50 -8.12 8.06
N GLU A 159 23.55 -7.04 8.84
CA GLU A 159 23.25 -7.01 10.27
C GLU A 159 21.79 -6.64 10.56
N GLY A 160 20.98 -6.44 9.51
CA GLY A 160 19.58 -6.07 9.63
C GLY A 160 19.31 -4.58 9.84
N LYS A 161 20.35 -3.74 9.76
CA LYS A 161 20.20 -2.29 9.89
C LYS A 161 19.64 -1.69 8.59
N SER A 162 18.67 -0.79 8.71
CA SER A 162 18.08 -0.12 7.56
C SER A 162 19.09 0.78 6.85
N ILE A 163 19.32 0.54 5.57
CA ILE A 163 20.13 1.39 4.69
C ILE A 163 19.24 2.39 3.98
N VAL A 164 18.12 1.91 3.42
CA VAL A 164 17.11 2.72 2.75
C VAL A 164 15.75 2.31 3.33
N PRO A 165 15.02 3.24 3.95
CA PRO A 165 13.72 2.90 4.53
C PRO A 165 12.72 2.49 3.46
N GLY A 166 11.96 1.43 3.73
CA GLY A 166 10.79 1.07 2.94
C GLY A 166 9.65 2.02 3.21
N ILE A 167 8.67 2.03 2.32
CA ILE A 167 7.53 2.95 2.46
C ILE A 167 6.70 2.64 3.70
N PHE A 168 6.68 1.39 4.17
CA PHE A 168 5.87 1.01 5.32
C PHE A 168 6.40 1.59 6.64
N ALA A 169 7.63 2.07 6.67
CA ALA A 169 8.13 2.84 7.83
C ALA A 169 7.34 4.13 8.06
N ALA A 170 6.74 4.70 7.01
CA ALA A 170 5.97 5.94 7.08
C ALA A 170 4.45 5.72 7.13
N VAL A 171 3.96 4.54 6.76
CA VAL A 171 2.51 4.27 6.66
C VAL A 171 1.80 4.43 8.00
N PRO A 172 2.28 3.85 9.13
CA PRO A 172 1.55 3.99 10.40
C PRO A 172 1.36 5.45 10.84
N TYR A 173 2.37 6.27 10.74
CA TYR A 173 2.24 7.69 11.11
C TYR A 173 1.33 8.45 10.16
N CYS A 174 1.36 8.15 8.87
CA CYS A 174 0.42 8.74 7.91
C CYS A 174 -1.03 8.41 8.31
N ILE A 175 -1.31 7.15 8.65
CA ILE A 175 -2.64 6.72 9.10
C ILE A 175 -3.05 7.44 10.39
N ASP A 176 -2.13 7.66 11.33
CA ASP A 176 -2.40 8.47 12.53
C ASP A 176 -2.86 9.89 12.15
N LEU A 177 -2.13 10.52 11.23
CA LEU A 177 -2.39 11.91 10.81
C LEU A 177 -3.75 12.09 10.14
N ILE A 178 -4.26 11.06 9.49
CA ILE A 178 -5.56 11.11 8.81
C ILE A 178 -6.70 10.56 9.68
N GLY A 179 -6.42 10.28 10.95
CA GLY A 179 -7.45 9.87 11.93
C GLY A 179 -7.77 8.39 11.94
N GLY A 180 -6.93 7.55 11.34
CA GLY A 180 -7.09 6.11 11.33
C GLY A 180 -6.54 5.43 12.58
N PRO A 181 -6.59 4.09 12.62
CA PRO A 181 -6.14 3.33 13.78
C PRO A 181 -4.63 3.44 14.02
N TYR A 182 -4.22 3.29 15.28
CA TYR A 182 -2.80 3.30 15.65
C TYR A 182 -2.18 1.95 15.28
N ILE A 183 -1.39 1.93 14.21
CA ILE A 183 -0.79 0.70 13.68
C ILE A 183 0.54 0.43 14.36
N GLU A 184 0.69 -0.78 14.88
CA GLU A 184 1.94 -1.28 15.43
C GLU A 184 2.51 -2.35 14.50
N THR A 185 3.83 -2.33 14.32
CA THR A 185 4.51 -3.24 13.42
C THR A 185 5.51 -4.13 14.15
N GLN A 186 5.76 -5.31 13.59
CA GLN A 186 6.84 -6.18 14.02
C GLN A 186 8.17 -5.52 13.64
N GLU A 187 8.89 -5.01 14.63
CA GLU A 187 10.11 -4.21 14.40
C GLU A 187 11.22 -4.98 13.67
N SER A 188 11.26 -6.31 13.79
CA SER A 188 12.21 -7.13 13.05
C SER A 188 11.98 -7.13 11.54
N VAL A 189 10.76 -6.78 11.09
CA VAL A 189 10.41 -6.67 9.67
C VAL A 189 10.53 -5.22 9.22
N VAL A 190 9.81 -4.33 9.86
CA VAL A 190 9.87 -2.89 9.59
C VAL A 190 9.61 -2.12 10.88
N LYS A 191 10.49 -1.17 11.18
CA LYS A 191 10.29 -0.27 12.31
C LYS A 191 9.57 0.99 11.83
N ALA A 192 8.33 1.16 12.27
CA ALA A 192 7.56 2.35 11.97
C ALA A 192 8.17 3.56 12.66
N PHE A 193 8.32 4.65 11.94
CA PHE A 193 8.79 5.91 12.51
C PHE A 193 7.61 6.75 12.97
N ARG A 194 7.70 7.23 14.21
CA ARG A 194 6.81 8.26 14.73
C ARG A 194 7.62 9.31 15.51
N PRO A 195 7.26 10.61 15.40
CA PRO A 195 7.81 11.61 16.32
C PRO A 195 7.44 11.23 17.76
N LYS A 196 8.26 11.61 18.72
CA LYS A 196 8.02 11.27 20.14
C LYS A 196 6.64 11.68 20.63
N SER A 197 6.12 12.80 20.15
CA SER A 197 4.80 13.32 20.50
C SER A 197 3.64 12.43 20.01
N ALA A 198 3.86 11.59 19.01
CA ALA A 198 2.86 10.72 18.42
C ALA A 198 2.91 9.28 18.93
N ILE A 199 3.91 8.93 19.75
CA ILE A 199 4.04 7.59 20.31
C ILE A 199 3.07 7.43 21.47
N LYS A 200 2.18 6.44 21.39
CA LYS A 200 1.29 6.06 22.49
C LYS A 200 2.10 5.41 23.61
N LYS A 201 1.83 5.85 24.82
CA LYS A 201 2.40 5.27 26.03
C LYS A 201 1.60 4.05 26.50
#